data_39058abf6b4b72cd0914983a7528996c
#
_entry.id   39058abf6b4b72cd0914983a7528996c
#
_cell.length_a   1.000
_cell.length_b   1.000
_cell.length_c   1.000
_cell.angle_alpha   90.00
_cell.angle_beta   90.00
_cell.angle_gamma   90.00
#
_symmetry.space_group_name_H-M   'P 1'
#
loop_
_entity.id
_entity.type
_entity.pdbx_description
1 polymer ?
#
loop_
_entity_poly.entity_id
_entity_poly.type
_entity_poly.pdbx_seq_one_letter_code
_entity_poly.pdbx_strand_id
1 'polypeptide(L)'
;MKNKLMLSLCVAGAVTISGCTTVADMAGADTASLNVAATQGFNKTVQEARGNNTLDTSSSTYKRIYAVFNRLKPYADQMNQTGTKFDWQLAVLKSDQVNAYVAPGGKVVFYTGIVNKLNLTDAEIAAVMGHEMIHALEEHAKNKIGAQALTDLALGIGLSYAGDSVGQMGAAAAQLGTQVGVGLPYSRSLESRADQGGLLLMAKAGYNPQAAITLWEKMNKLDGAGGSSFLSTHPSNSQRIDAMRKNLPAAQAVYNKR
;
A
#
# COMPACT_ATOMS: atom_id res chain seq x y z
N MET A 1 -36.89 17.50 1.03
CA MET A 1 -36.03 17.44 2.22
C MET A 1 -35.02 16.24 2.23
N LYS A 2 -35.23 15.20 1.42
CA LYS A 2 -34.34 14.00 1.38
C LYS A 2 -32.98 14.23 0.71
N ASN A 3 -32.86 15.19 -0.22
CA ASN A 3 -31.59 15.41 -0.98
C ASN A 3 -30.53 16.22 -0.22
N LYS A 4 -30.88 16.98 0.81
CA LYS A 4 -29.90 17.75 1.60
C LYS A 4 -29.16 16.90 2.62
N LEU A 5 -29.76 15.79 3.07
CA LEU A 5 -29.13 14.88 4.03
C LEU A 5 -28.06 13.99 3.36
N MET A 6 -28.28 13.60 2.09
CA MET A 6 -27.31 12.82 1.31
C MET A 6 -26.04 13.62 0.97
N LEU A 7 -26.19 14.93 0.69
CA LEU A 7 -25.06 15.81 0.38
C LEU A 7 -24.19 16.07 1.62
N SER A 8 -24.79 16.16 2.81
CA SER A 8 -24.04 16.32 4.07
C SER A 8 -23.20 15.09 4.44
N LEU A 9 -23.65 13.87 4.12
CA LEU A 9 -22.91 12.66 4.42
C LEU A 9 -21.67 12.50 3.52
N CYS A 10 -21.77 12.89 2.24
CA CYS A 10 -20.62 12.87 1.32
C CYS A 10 -19.58 13.93 1.66
N VAL A 11 -19.99 15.11 2.13
CA VAL A 11 -19.08 16.18 2.55
C VAL A 11 -18.35 15.82 3.86
N ALA A 12 -19.04 15.18 4.81
CA ALA A 12 -18.39 14.74 6.06
C ALA A 12 -17.33 13.66 5.83
N GLY A 13 -17.53 12.73 4.87
CA GLY A 13 -16.54 11.72 4.51
C GLY A 13 -15.30 12.29 3.82
N ALA A 14 -15.46 13.32 2.97
CA ALA A 14 -14.35 13.99 2.30
C ALA A 14 -13.51 14.85 3.26
N VAL A 15 -14.15 15.51 4.22
CA VAL A 15 -13.49 16.37 5.23
C VAL A 15 -12.61 15.55 6.18
N THR A 16 -12.99 14.32 6.52
CA THR A 16 -12.18 13.49 7.43
C THR A 16 -10.88 12.98 6.79
N ILE A 17 -10.88 12.69 5.48
CA ILE A 17 -9.67 12.23 4.78
C ILE A 17 -8.72 13.41 4.54
N SER A 18 -9.22 14.56 4.13
CA SER A 18 -8.42 15.79 3.99
C SER A 18 -7.85 16.27 5.33
N GLY A 19 -8.58 16.05 6.44
CA GLY A 19 -8.14 16.42 7.78
C GLY A 19 -6.89 15.63 8.22
N CYS A 20 -6.85 14.33 8.02
CA CYS A 20 -5.70 13.50 8.42
C CYS A 20 -4.43 13.85 7.63
N THR A 21 -4.51 14.06 6.32
CA THR A 21 -3.34 14.44 5.51
C THR A 21 -2.82 15.84 5.87
N THR A 22 -3.73 16.80 6.12
CA THR A 22 -3.34 18.15 6.59
C THR A 22 -2.64 18.10 7.95
N VAL A 23 -3.13 17.28 8.89
CA VAL A 23 -2.47 17.09 10.19
C VAL A 23 -1.10 16.43 10.03
N ALA A 24 -0.96 15.47 9.11
CA ALA A 24 0.34 14.89 8.78
C ALA A 24 1.31 15.95 8.24
N ASP A 25 0.85 16.85 7.34
CA ASP A 25 1.66 17.95 6.81
C ASP A 25 2.11 18.90 7.94
N MET A 26 1.21 19.28 8.83
CA MET A 26 1.53 20.12 10.00
C MET A 26 2.52 19.45 10.96
N ALA A 27 2.51 18.12 11.00
CA ALA A 27 3.42 17.32 11.78
C ALA A 27 4.77 17.04 11.08
N GLY A 28 5.06 17.68 9.93
CA GLY A 28 6.30 17.49 9.16
C GLY A 28 6.36 16.19 8.38
N ALA A 29 5.23 15.50 8.23
CA ALA A 29 5.08 14.29 7.43
C ALA A 29 4.41 14.60 6.08
N ASP A 30 4.87 15.66 5.42
CA ASP A 30 4.44 16.01 4.07
C ASP A 30 4.95 14.98 3.04
N THR A 31 4.34 15.00 1.84
CA THR A 31 4.63 14.03 0.78
C THR A 31 6.11 13.98 0.41
N ALA A 32 6.78 15.13 0.31
CA ALA A 32 8.19 15.17 -0.08
C ALA A 32 9.09 14.59 1.01
N SER A 33 8.87 14.97 2.26
CA SER A 33 9.59 14.45 3.43
C SER A 33 9.42 12.94 3.57
N LEU A 34 8.19 12.43 3.42
CA LEU A 34 7.91 10.99 3.46
C LEU A 34 8.59 10.23 2.31
N ASN A 35 8.62 10.79 1.10
CA ASN A 35 9.29 10.17 -0.04
C ASN A 35 10.82 10.08 0.17
N VAL A 36 11.43 11.11 0.78
CA VAL A 36 12.86 11.10 1.14
C VAL A 36 13.13 10.02 2.19
N ALA A 37 12.38 10.01 3.28
CA ALA A 37 12.52 9.03 4.35
C ALA A 37 12.32 7.58 3.85
N ALA A 38 11.31 7.36 3.02
CA ALA A 38 11.04 6.06 2.41
C ALA A 38 12.19 5.61 1.49
N THR A 39 12.80 6.53 0.75
CA THR A 39 13.97 6.24 -0.10
C THR A 39 15.16 5.81 0.74
N GLN A 40 15.43 6.49 1.86
CA GLN A 40 16.52 6.12 2.78
C GLN A 40 16.29 4.73 3.38
N GLY A 41 15.05 4.46 3.86
CA GLY A 41 14.67 3.15 4.40
C GLY A 41 14.79 2.04 3.36
N PHE A 42 14.32 2.27 2.15
CA PHE A 42 14.43 1.32 1.05
C PHE A 42 15.89 1.01 0.71
N ASN A 43 16.74 2.04 0.60
CA ASN A 43 18.17 1.86 0.33
C ASN A 43 18.85 1.04 1.43
N LYS A 44 18.52 1.29 2.70
CA LYS A 44 19.00 0.50 3.83
C LYS A 44 18.56 -0.96 3.70
N THR A 45 17.28 -1.22 3.44
CA THR A 45 16.75 -2.57 3.20
C THR A 45 17.50 -3.30 2.09
N VAL A 46 17.75 -2.62 0.96
CA VAL A 46 18.50 -3.19 -0.17
C VAL A 46 19.96 -3.47 0.20
N GLN A 47 20.61 -2.59 0.95
CA GLN A 47 22.00 -2.80 1.41
C GLN A 47 22.09 -4.00 2.36
N GLU A 48 21.20 -4.09 3.33
CA GLU A 48 21.12 -5.21 4.28
C GLU A 48 20.84 -6.53 3.55
N ALA A 49 19.89 -6.53 2.63
CA ALA A 49 19.58 -7.71 1.82
C ALA A 49 20.75 -8.15 0.94
N ARG A 50 21.52 -7.20 0.42
CA ARG A 50 22.73 -7.48 -0.36
C ARG A 50 23.83 -8.06 0.53
N GLY A 51 24.08 -7.48 1.70
CA GLY A 51 25.06 -7.96 2.67
C GLY A 51 24.75 -9.38 3.17
N ASN A 52 23.46 -9.70 3.33
CA ASN A 52 22.98 -11.00 3.78
C ASN A 52 22.75 -12.02 2.63
N ASN A 53 23.07 -11.66 1.38
CA ASN A 53 22.79 -12.48 0.20
C ASN A 53 21.30 -12.86 0.00
N THR A 54 20.39 -12.06 0.55
CA THR A 54 18.94 -12.26 0.42
C THR A 54 18.31 -11.40 -0.68
N LEU A 55 19.04 -10.45 -1.28
CA LEU A 55 18.55 -9.71 -2.43
C LEU A 55 18.47 -10.64 -3.65
N ASP A 56 17.27 -10.82 -4.18
CA ASP A 56 17.05 -11.60 -5.40
C ASP A 56 17.12 -10.71 -6.64
N THR A 57 17.99 -11.03 -7.57
CA THR A 57 18.18 -10.28 -8.82
C THR A 57 18.11 -11.15 -10.07
N SER A 58 17.89 -12.48 -9.93
CA SER A 58 18.07 -13.39 -11.06
C SER A 58 17.13 -14.59 -11.10
N SER A 59 16.49 -14.97 -9.99
CA SER A 59 15.61 -16.13 -9.95
C SER A 59 14.43 -16.03 -10.93
N SER A 60 13.78 -17.13 -11.23
CA SER A 60 12.55 -17.14 -12.02
C SER A 60 11.45 -16.33 -11.35
N THR A 61 11.34 -16.38 -10.01
CA THR A 61 10.40 -15.60 -9.22
C THR A 61 10.69 -14.11 -9.35
N TYR A 62 11.96 -13.68 -9.22
CA TYR A 62 12.36 -12.29 -9.46
C TYR A 62 11.95 -11.81 -10.86
N LYS A 63 12.25 -12.60 -11.90
CA LYS A 63 11.94 -12.22 -13.30
C LYS A 63 10.44 -11.99 -13.50
N ARG A 64 9.59 -12.83 -12.90
CA ARG A 64 8.13 -12.68 -12.95
C ARG A 64 7.66 -11.42 -12.23
N ILE A 65 8.12 -11.20 -10.99
CA ILE A 65 7.77 -10.00 -10.20
C ILE A 65 8.23 -8.73 -10.94
N TYR A 66 9.46 -8.73 -11.48
CA TYR A 66 10.01 -7.60 -12.22
C TYR A 66 9.23 -7.29 -13.51
N ALA A 67 8.82 -8.32 -14.26
CA ALA A 67 7.99 -8.15 -15.45
C ALA A 67 6.62 -7.54 -15.11
N VAL A 68 5.98 -8.02 -14.04
CA VAL A 68 4.71 -7.46 -13.55
C VAL A 68 4.88 -6.00 -13.12
N PHE A 69 5.92 -5.70 -12.35
CA PHE A 69 6.24 -4.34 -11.90
C PHE A 69 6.38 -3.36 -13.07
N ASN A 70 7.20 -3.70 -14.06
CA ASN A 70 7.41 -2.84 -15.22
C ASN A 70 6.15 -2.65 -16.07
N ARG A 71 5.26 -3.63 -16.08
CA ARG A 71 4.00 -3.55 -16.83
C ARG A 71 2.95 -2.70 -16.10
N LEU A 72 2.94 -2.68 -14.77
CA LEU A 72 2.02 -1.85 -13.97
C LEU A 72 2.46 -0.40 -13.90
N LYS A 73 3.78 -0.15 -13.78
CA LYS A 73 4.39 1.17 -13.53
C LYS A 73 3.84 2.31 -14.40
N PRO A 74 3.76 2.22 -15.73
CA PRO A 74 3.28 3.33 -16.56
C PRO A 74 1.81 3.70 -16.29
N TYR A 75 0.99 2.74 -15.90
CA TYR A 75 -0.41 2.98 -15.53
C TYR A 75 -0.52 3.54 -14.12
N ALA A 76 0.35 3.14 -13.20
CA ALA A 76 0.47 3.73 -11.87
C ALA A 76 0.89 5.21 -11.98
N ASP A 77 1.84 5.54 -12.85
CA ASP A 77 2.24 6.93 -13.12
C ASP A 77 1.07 7.78 -13.63
N GLN A 78 0.22 7.23 -14.51
CA GLN A 78 -0.99 7.91 -15.01
C GLN A 78 -2.06 8.12 -13.92
N MET A 79 -2.08 7.27 -12.91
CA MET A 79 -3.02 7.36 -11.79
C MET A 79 -2.49 8.23 -10.64
N ASN A 80 -1.25 8.68 -10.70
CA ASN A 80 -0.63 9.47 -9.65
C ASN A 80 -1.21 10.89 -9.62
N GLN A 81 -1.86 11.24 -8.51
CA GLN A 81 -2.46 12.55 -8.24
C GLN A 81 -1.82 13.27 -7.05
N THR A 82 -0.68 12.77 -6.54
CA THR A 82 -0.01 13.34 -5.36
C THR A 82 0.69 14.67 -5.61
N GLY A 83 0.75 15.11 -6.87
CA GLY A 83 1.53 16.30 -7.28
C GLY A 83 3.04 16.08 -7.33
N THR A 84 3.53 14.90 -6.91
CA THR A 84 4.94 14.55 -6.90
C THR A 84 5.18 13.32 -7.77
N LYS A 85 6.16 13.41 -8.69
CA LYS A 85 6.54 12.24 -9.49
C LYS A 85 7.18 11.17 -8.60
N PHE A 86 6.71 9.93 -8.72
CA PHE A 86 7.30 8.81 -7.99
C PHE A 86 8.54 8.26 -8.71
N ASP A 87 9.55 7.96 -7.93
CA ASP A 87 10.71 7.18 -8.37
C ASP A 87 10.49 5.71 -8.01
N TRP A 88 9.72 5.02 -8.85
CA TRP A 88 9.37 3.62 -8.67
C TRP A 88 10.60 2.72 -8.66
N GLN A 89 10.86 2.07 -7.55
CA GLN A 89 11.94 1.10 -7.38
C GLN A 89 11.39 -0.20 -6.79
N LEU A 90 11.99 -1.32 -7.18
CA LEU A 90 11.63 -2.65 -6.73
C LEU A 90 12.83 -3.36 -6.11
N ALA A 91 12.64 -3.90 -4.93
CA ALA A 91 13.53 -4.88 -4.31
C ALA A 91 12.78 -6.20 -4.12
N VAL A 92 13.37 -7.31 -4.54
CA VAL A 92 12.84 -8.65 -4.28
C VAL A 92 13.74 -9.33 -3.28
N LEU A 93 13.17 -9.82 -2.18
CA LEU A 93 13.90 -10.44 -1.09
C LEU A 93 13.65 -11.96 -1.05
N LYS A 94 14.72 -12.74 -1.04
CA LYS A 94 14.68 -14.19 -0.79
C LYS A 94 14.28 -14.42 0.66
N SER A 95 13.04 -14.81 0.89
CA SER A 95 12.52 -15.06 2.21
C SER A 95 11.27 -15.91 2.11
N ASP A 96 11.02 -16.71 3.13
CA ASP A 96 9.79 -17.50 3.28
C ASP A 96 8.62 -16.68 3.81
N GLN A 97 8.79 -15.41 4.12
CA GLN A 97 7.72 -14.54 4.55
C GLN A 97 6.69 -14.34 3.43
N VAL A 98 5.43 -14.50 3.76
CA VAL A 98 4.32 -14.16 2.88
C VAL A 98 4.03 -12.68 3.08
N ASN A 99 4.78 -11.83 2.36
CA ASN A 99 4.68 -10.38 2.50
C ASN A 99 5.06 -9.65 1.20
N ALA A 100 4.53 -8.44 1.08
CA ALA A 100 4.91 -7.40 0.14
C ALA A 100 4.51 -6.06 0.75
N TYR A 101 5.15 -4.96 0.38
CA TYR A 101 4.72 -3.63 0.78
C TYR A 101 5.23 -2.57 -0.18
N VAL A 102 4.59 -1.41 -0.14
CA VAL A 102 5.07 -0.20 -0.79
C VAL A 102 5.30 0.90 0.26
N ALA A 103 6.43 1.59 0.16
CA ALA A 103 6.67 2.80 0.92
C ALA A 103 6.42 4.04 0.04
N PRO A 104 6.18 5.23 0.65
CA PRO A 104 5.96 6.47 -0.06
C PRO A 104 6.96 6.72 -1.20
N GLY A 105 6.53 7.41 -2.25
CA GLY A 105 7.36 7.68 -3.41
C GLY A 105 7.63 6.47 -4.31
N GLY A 106 6.90 5.34 -4.10
CA GLY A 106 6.93 4.17 -4.99
C GLY A 106 8.06 3.19 -4.72
N LYS A 107 8.48 3.01 -3.47
CA LYS A 107 9.50 2.04 -3.05
C LYS A 107 8.85 0.70 -2.72
N VAL A 108 8.89 -0.24 -3.65
CA VAL A 108 8.23 -1.55 -3.57
C VAL A 108 9.20 -2.61 -3.06
N VAL A 109 8.79 -3.34 -2.04
CA VAL A 109 9.50 -4.53 -1.56
C VAL A 109 8.60 -5.75 -1.68
N PHE A 110 9.12 -6.80 -2.29
CA PHE A 110 8.39 -8.05 -2.51
C PHE A 110 9.20 -9.22 -1.96
N TYR A 111 8.59 -10.09 -1.19
CA TYR A 111 9.23 -11.29 -0.67
C TYR A 111 8.91 -12.48 -1.57
N THR A 112 9.90 -13.32 -1.85
CA THR A 112 9.68 -14.51 -2.69
C THR A 112 8.66 -15.48 -2.09
N GLY A 113 8.53 -15.49 -0.76
CA GLY A 113 7.61 -16.36 -0.04
C GLY A 113 6.14 -16.16 -0.41
N ILE A 114 5.70 -14.91 -0.67
CA ILE A 114 4.31 -14.67 -1.06
C ILE A 114 3.97 -15.33 -2.41
N VAL A 115 4.92 -15.31 -3.36
CA VAL A 115 4.73 -15.92 -4.69
C VAL A 115 4.83 -17.44 -4.60
N ASN A 116 5.84 -17.94 -3.91
CA ASN A 116 6.16 -19.35 -3.89
C ASN A 116 5.18 -20.17 -3.02
N LYS A 117 4.87 -19.70 -1.80
CA LYS A 117 3.96 -20.43 -0.89
C LYS A 117 2.51 -20.43 -1.36
N LEU A 118 2.06 -19.33 -1.97
CA LEU A 118 0.71 -19.23 -2.53
C LEU A 118 0.62 -19.71 -3.99
N ASN A 119 1.76 -20.11 -4.59
CA ASN A 119 1.85 -20.48 -5.99
C ASN A 119 1.10 -19.47 -6.88
N LEU A 120 1.53 -18.19 -6.79
CA LEU A 120 0.85 -17.10 -7.48
C LEU A 120 1.11 -17.13 -8.99
N THR A 121 0.06 -16.94 -9.77
CA THR A 121 0.15 -16.59 -11.20
C THR A 121 0.63 -15.14 -11.36
N ASP A 122 1.05 -14.74 -12.57
CA ASP A 122 1.47 -13.36 -12.84
C ASP A 122 0.31 -12.35 -12.64
N ALA A 123 -0.93 -12.76 -12.92
CA ALA A 123 -2.10 -11.94 -12.65
C ALA A 123 -2.37 -11.77 -11.14
N GLU A 124 -2.10 -12.78 -10.32
CA GLU A 124 -2.20 -12.67 -8.86
C GLU A 124 -1.04 -11.86 -8.28
N ILE A 125 0.18 -11.95 -8.84
CA ILE A 125 1.30 -11.04 -8.50
C ILE A 125 0.90 -9.59 -8.83
N ALA A 126 0.24 -9.36 -9.98
CA ALA A 126 -0.24 -8.04 -10.36
C ALA A 126 -1.35 -7.53 -9.42
N ALA A 127 -2.18 -8.42 -8.87
CA ALA A 127 -3.18 -8.04 -7.87
C ALA A 127 -2.53 -7.57 -6.55
N VAL A 128 -1.53 -8.30 -6.01
CA VAL A 128 -0.75 -7.85 -4.85
C VAL A 128 -0.05 -6.53 -5.15
N MET A 129 0.70 -6.47 -6.24
CA MET A 129 1.49 -5.30 -6.62
C MET A 129 0.60 -4.06 -6.85
N GLY A 130 -0.54 -4.24 -7.52
CA GLY A 130 -1.50 -3.17 -7.78
C GLY A 130 -2.12 -2.64 -6.50
N HIS A 131 -2.51 -3.51 -5.57
CA HIS A 131 -2.99 -3.14 -4.24
C HIS A 131 -1.94 -2.30 -3.49
N GLU A 132 -0.70 -2.74 -3.45
CA GLU A 132 0.39 -2.03 -2.81
C GLU A 132 0.68 -0.68 -3.48
N MET A 133 0.71 -0.62 -4.82
CA MET A 133 0.92 0.63 -5.53
C MET A 133 -0.16 1.67 -5.22
N ILE A 134 -1.42 1.27 -5.04
CA ILE A 134 -2.49 2.20 -4.66
C ILE A 134 -2.28 2.74 -3.25
N HIS A 135 -1.76 1.95 -2.29
CA HIS A 135 -1.41 2.49 -0.97
C HIS A 135 -0.44 3.67 -1.07
N ALA A 136 0.53 3.63 -1.99
CA ALA A 136 1.44 4.76 -2.22
C ALA A 136 0.75 5.92 -2.96
N LEU A 137 0.00 5.62 -4.05
CA LEU A 137 -0.67 6.62 -4.90
C LEU A 137 -1.74 7.41 -4.16
N GLU A 138 -2.41 6.81 -3.18
CA GLU A 138 -3.42 7.45 -2.35
C GLU A 138 -2.87 7.90 -0.99
N GLU A 139 -1.55 7.89 -0.82
CA GLU A 139 -0.84 8.35 0.37
C GLU A 139 -1.38 7.76 1.68
N HIS A 140 -1.75 6.46 1.67
CA HIS A 140 -2.35 5.81 2.82
C HIS A 140 -1.43 5.80 4.05
N ALA A 141 -0.11 5.77 3.86
CA ALA A 141 0.87 5.92 4.93
C ALA A 141 0.79 7.31 5.61
N LYS A 142 0.69 8.38 4.82
CA LYS A 142 0.51 9.75 5.30
C LYS A 142 -0.82 9.90 6.06
N ASN A 143 -1.88 9.31 5.53
CA ASN A 143 -3.19 9.29 6.19
C ASN A 143 -3.13 8.64 7.58
N LYS A 144 -2.41 7.52 7.69
CA LYS A 144 -2.22 6.78 8.94
C LYS A 144 -1.43 7.59 9.97
N ILE A 145 -0.36 8.27 9.54
CA ILE A 145 0.43 9.16 10.40
C ILE A 145 -0.44 10.30 10.94
N GLY A 146 -1.22 10.95 10.08
CA GLY A 146 -2.11 12.03 10.49
C GLY A 146 -3.23 11.57 11.43
N ALA A 147 -3.80 10.38 11.21
CA ALA A 147 -4.81 9.81 12.10
C ALA A 147 -4.22 9.48 13.48
N GLN A 148 -2.99 8.98 13.54
CA GLN A 148 -2.28 8.73 14.79
C GLN A 148 -2.01 10.05 15.53
N ALA A 149 -1.51 11.07 14.83
CA ALA A 149 -1.25 12.39 15.43
C ALA A 149 -2.52 13.03 16.00
N LEU A 150 -3.66 12.89 15.33
CA LEU A 150 -4.97 13.34 15.85
C LEU A 150 -5.37 12.58 17.12
N THR A 151 -5.12 11.28 17.17
CA THR A 151 -5.42 10.43 18.31
C THR A 151 -4.54 10.84 19.51
N ASP A 152 -3.26 11.05 19.28
CA ASP A 152 -2.30 11.45 20.31
C ASP A 152 -2.64 12.84 20.88
N LEU A 153 -3.06 13.78 20.00
CA LEU A 153 -3.56 15.09 20.41
C LEU A 153 -4.83 14.97 21.26
N ALA A 154 -5.79 14.15 20.84
CA ALA A 154 -7.05 13.95 21.57
C ALA A 154 -6.83 13.31 22.95
N LEU A 155 -5.80 12.48 23.10
CA LEU A 155 -5.42 11.85 24.36
C LEU A 155 -4.53 12.74 25.25
N GLY A 156 -4.19 13.96 24.80
CA GLY A 156 -3.32 14.88 25.53
C GLY A 156 -1.85 14.49 25.57
N ILE A 157 -1.44 13.50 24.76
CA ILE A 157 -0.07 12.99 24.70
C ILE A 157 0.81 13.88 23.82
N GLY A 158 0.20 14.62 22.88
CA GLY A 158 0.90 15.23 21.75
C GLY A 158 1.49 16.62 21.97
N LEU A 159 1.17 17.33 23.09
CA LEU A 159 1.62 18.72 23.26
C LEU A 159 2.99 18.88 23.91
N SER A 160 3.57 17.80 24.46
CA SER A 160 4.94 17.82 24.99
C SER A 160 6.01 17.87 23.88
N TYR A 161 5.62 17.74 22.63
CA TYR A 161 6.53 17.67 21.47
C TYR A 161 6.74 19.01 20.74
N ALA A 162 6.14 20.10 21.17
CA ALA A 162 6.14 21.36 20.43
C ALA A 162 7.43 22.20 20.51
N GLY A 163 8.45 21.76 21.27
CA GLY A 163 9.68 22.53 21.49
C GLY A 163 10.90 22.16 20.63
N ASP A 164 11.13 20.85 20.38
CA ASP A 164 12.33 20.34 19.66
C ASP A 164 11.98 19.29 18.60
N SER A 165 10.74 19.12 18.29
CA SER A 165 10.16 17.88 17.79
C SER A 165 9.99 17.78 16.26
N VAL A 166 10.22 18.83 15.49
CA VAL A 166 10.17 18.74 14.01
C VAL A 166 11.27 17.79 13.50
N GLY A 167 12.43 17.80 14.15
CA GLY A 167 13.50 16.84 13.87
C GLY A 167 13.21 15.42 14.34
N GLN A 168 12.56 15.26 15.50
CA GLN A 168 12.22 13.95 16.06
C GLN A 168 10.99 13.32 15.42
N MET A 169 10.01 14.10 14.99
CA MET A 169 8.87 13.60 14.22
C MET A 169 9.27 13.24 12.77
N GLY A 170 10.19 13.99 12.18
CA GLY A 170 10.83 13.60 10.91
C GLY A 170 11.60 12.29 11.06
N ALA A 171 12.31 12.07 12.16
CA ALA A 171 12.98 10.80 12.47
C ALA A 171 11.99 9.68 12.81
N ALA A 172 10.89 9.97 13.51
CA ALA A 172 9.79 9.03 13.76
C ALA A 172 9.02 8.71 12.45
N ALA A 173 8.80 9.70 11.58
CA ALA A 173 8.25 9.49 10.26
C ALA A 173 9.19 8.67 9.36
N ALA A 174 10.52 8.87 9.48
CA ALA A 174 11.53 8.06 8.81
C ALA A 174 11.55 6.61 9.36
N GLN A 175 11.44 6.47 10.69
CA GLN A 175 11.34 5.16 11.33
C GLN A 175 9.98 4.49 11.07
N LEU A 176 8.89 5.27 11.00
CA LEU A 176 7.58 4.82 10.52
C LEU A 176 7.62 4.52 9.02
N GLY A 177 8.38 5.24 8.21
CA GLY A 177 8.58 4.93 6.79
C GLY A 177 9.18 3.55 6.54
N THR A 178 10.04 3.07 7.47
CA THR A 178 10.52 1.68 7.49
C THR A 178 9.56 0.72 8.19
N GLN A 179 8.68 1.20 9.07
CA GLN A 179 7.70 0.41 9.83
C GLN A 179 6.28 0.48 9.26
N VAL A 180 5.96 1.47 8.43
CA VAL A 180 4.61 1.67 7.86
C VAL A 180 4.18 0.52 6.96
N GLY A 181 5.14 -0.18 6.35
CA GLY A 181 4.87 -1.45 5.67
C GLY A 181 4.87 -2.69 6.59
N VAL A 182 5.21 -2.56 7.88
CA VAL A 182 5.54 -3.73 8.72
C VAL A 182 4.80 -3.73 10.08
N GLY A 183 4.17 -2.62 10.52
CA GLY A 183 3.82 -2.53 11.94
C GLY A 183 2.34 -2.51 12.29
N LEU A 184 1.50 -1.71 11.65
CA LEU A 184 0.10 -1.52 12.03
C LEU A 184 -0.84 -1.72 10.84
N PRO A 185 -2.01 -2.34 11.03
CA PRO A 185 -2.96 -2.55 9.94
C PRO A 185 -3.50 -1.22 9.41
N TYR A 186 -3.79 -1.18 8.13
CA TYR A 186 -4.56 -0.10 7.52
C TYR A 186 -6.04 -0.19 7.93
N SER A 187 -6.71 0.95 7.95
CA SER A 187 -8.15 0.95 8.20
C SER A 187 -8.90 0.23 7.08
N ARG A 188 -10.09 -0.32 7.39
CA ARG A 188 -10.93 -1.02 6.41
C ARG A 188 -11.27 -0.17 5.19
N SER A 189 -11.43 1.14 5.37
CA SER A 189 -11.71 2.08 4.28
C SER A 189 -10.52 2.24 3.33
N LEU A 190 -9.30 2.33 3.86
CA LEU A 190 -8.07 2.42 3.07
C LEU A 190 -7.80 1.12 2.31
N GLU A 191 -8.04 -0.04 2.96
CA GLU A 191 -7.96 -1.34 2.31
C GLU A 191 -8.96 -1.48 1.15
N SER A 192 -10.21 -1.07 1.36
CA SER A 192 -11.24 -1.11 0.30
C SER A 192 -10.88 -0.22 -0.90
N ARG A 193 -10.26 0.95 -0.65
CA ARG A 193 -9.75 1.83 -1.71
C ARG A 193 -8.58 1.19 -2.45
N ALA A 194 -7.64 0.60 -1.73
CA ALA A 194 -6.51 -0.11 -2.32
C ALA A 194 -6.97 -1.30 -3.18
N ASP A 195 -7.97 -2.06 -2.73
CA ASP A 195 -8.57 -3.14 -3.50
C ASP A 195 -9.21 -2.62 -4.80
N GLN A 196 -10.04 -1.57 -4.71
CA GLN A 196 -10.73 -1.01 -5.87
C GLN A 196 -9.75 -0.41 -6.88
N GLY A 197 -8.80 0.39 -6.42
CA GLY A 197 -7.77 0.99 -7.27
C GLY A 197 -6.85 -0.07 -7.88
N GLY A 198 -6.49 -1.10 -7.10
CA GLY A 198 -5.67 -2.23 -7.54
C GLY A 198 -6.33 -3.05 -8.65
N LEU A 199 -7.65 -3.34 -8.53
CA LEU A 199 -8.43 -3.97 -9.60
C LEU A 199 -8.36 -3.16 -10.90
N LEU A 200 -8.52 -1.83 -10.81
CA LEU A 200 -8.47 -0.95 -11.98
C LEU A 200 -7.06 -0.88 -12.57
N LEU A 201 -6.03 -0.76 -11.74
CA LEU A 201 -4.64 -0.67 -12.17
C LEU A 201 -4.20 -1.95 -12.91
N MET A 202 -4.47 -3.13 -12.33
CA MET A 202 -4.13 -4.39 -12.99
C MET A 202 -4.89 -4.60 -14.30
N ALA A 203 -6.17 -4.20 -14.36
CA ALA A 203 -6.98 -4.26 -15.59
C ALA A 203 -6.41 -3.34 -16.68
N LYS A 204 -6.06 -2.08 -16.33
CA LYS A 204 -5.36 -1.15 -17.25
C LYS A 204 -4.02 -1.71 -17.74
N ALA A 205 -3.32 -2.47 -16.93
CA ALA A 205 -2.08 -3.14 -17.29
C ALA A 205 -2.29 -4.44 -18.08
N GLY A 206 -3.55 -4.85 -18.34
CA GLY A 206 -3.89 -6.05 -19.11
C GLY A 206 -3.71 -7.35 -18.33
N TYR A 207 -3.87 -7.30 -17.01
CA TYR A 207 -4.04 -8.48 -16.17
C TYR A 207 -5.52 -8.67 -15.85
N ASN A 208 -5.98 -9.92 -15.88
CA ASN A 208 -7.39 -10.24 -15.58
C ASN A 208 -7.69 -9.91 -14.12
N PRO A 209 -8.60 -8.95 -13.82
CA PRO A 209 -8.89 -8.52 -12.46
C PRO A 209 -9.57 -9.60 -11.60
N GLN A 210 -10.12 -10.67 -12.20
CA GLN A 210 -10.63 -11.83 -11.46
C GLN A 210 -9.54 -12.47 -10.57
N ALA A 211 -8.27 -12.35 -10.96
CA ALA A 211 -7.15 -12.91 -10.20
C ALA A 211 -7.01 -12.28 -8.79
N ALA A 212 -7.51 -11.06 -8.57
CA ALA A 212 -7.52 -10.48 -7.23
C ALA A 212 -8.46 -11.25 -6.27
N ILE A 213 -9.60 -11.73 -6.76
CA ILE A 213 -10.52 -12.56 -5.97
C ILE A 213 -9.84 -13.88 -5.58
N THR A 214 -9.23 -14.57 -6.55
CA THR A 214 -8.54 -15.85 -6.29
C THR A 214 -7.34 -15.69 -5.37
N LEU A 215 -6.61 -14.58 -5.46
CA LEU A 215 -5.55 -14.22 -4.52
C LEU A 215 -6.06 -14.18 -3.07
N TRP A 216 -7.12 -13.40 -2.82
CA TRP A 216 -7.66 -13.26 -1.46
C TRP A 216 -8.27 -14.55 -0.92
N GLU A 217 -8.83 -15.39 -1.79
CA GLU A 217 -9.27 -16.75 -1.41
C GLU A 217 -8.09 -17.64 -1.01
N LYS A 218 -6.94 -17.54 -1.69
CA LYS A 218 -5.70 -18.22 -1.30
C LYS A 218 -5.15 -17.70 0.03
N MET A 219 -5.13 -16.37 0.21
CA MET A 219 -4.69 -15.72 1.45
C MET A 219 -5.51 -16.17 2.66
N ASN A 220 -6.84 -16.20 2.53
CA ASN A 220 -7.74 -16.64 3.61
C ASN A 220 -7.51 -18.10 4.00
N LYS A 221 -7.19 -18.98 3.05
CA LYS A 221 -6.84 -20.37 3.34
C LYS A 221 -5.54 -20.50 4.11
N LEU A 222 -4.57 -19.63 3.83
CA LEU A 222 -3.28 -19.64 4.52
C LEU A 222 -3.40 -19.13 5.96
N ASP A 223 -4.26 -18.15 6.23
CA ASP A 223 -4.47 -17.56 7.56
C ASP A 223 -4.96 -18.60 8.58
N GLY A 224 -5.80 -19.54 8.15
CA GLY A 224 -6.24 -20.67 8.96
C GLY A 224 -5.12 -21.65 9.35
N ALA A 225 -3.92 -21.56 8.74
CA ALA A 225 -2.80 -22.48 8.92
C ALA A 225 -1.58 -21.87 9.66
N GLY A 226 -1.67 -20.66 10.20
CA GLY A 226 -0.56 -20.10 11.01
C GLY A 226 -0.10 -18.69 10.67
N GLY A 227 -0.93 -17.92 10.01
CA GLY A 227 -0.75 -16.48 9.83
C GLY A 227 0.22 -16.07 8.72
N SER A 228 -0.14 -15.04 8.02
CA SER A 228 0.70 -14.37 7.03
C SER A 228 1.05 -12.98 7.57
N SER A 229 2.32 -12.57 7.46
CA SER A 229 2.75 -11.22 7.81
C SER A 229 2.04 -10.17 6.95
N PHE A 230 1.63 -10.52 5.74
CA PHE A 230 0.81 -9.68 4.88
C PHE A 230 -0.57 -9.40 5.49
N LEU A 231 -1.25 -10.42 6.02
CA LEU A 231 -2.57 -10.26 6.62
C LEU A 231 -2.55 -9.51 7.96
N SER A 232 -1.40 -9.43 8.64
CA SER A 232 -1.26 -8.60 9.85
C SER A 232 -1.34 -7.10 9.56
N THR A 233 -0.89 -6.68 8.38
CA THR A 233 -0.93 -5.27 7.91
C THR A 233 -2.12 -4.99 6.99
N HIS A 234 -2.64 -6.00 6.29
CA HIS A 234 -3.78 -5.96 5.36
C HIS A 234 -4.86 -6.97 5.78
N PRO A 235 -5.62 -6.70 6.85
CA PRO A 235 -6.59 -7.65 7.37
C PRO A 235 -7.59 -8.06 6.29
N SER A 236 -7.72 -9.37 6.08
CA SER A 236 -8.72 -9.93 5.18
C SER A 236 -10.02 -10.20 5.92
N ASN A 237 -11.13 -10.03 5.22
CA ASN A 237 -12.44 -10.50 5.66
C ASN A 237 -13.35 -10.75 4.44
N SER A 238 -14.46 -11.44 4.65
CA SER A 238 -15.44 -11.71 3.58
C SER A 238 -15.99 -10.43 2.94
N GLN A 239 -16.13 -9.36 3.71
CA GLN A 239 -16.64 -8.06 3.23
C GLN A 239 -15.72 -7.44 2.18
N ARG A 240 -14.38 -7.59 2.29
CA ARG A 240 -13.42 -7.13 1.27
C ARG A 240 -13.61 -7.88 -0.04
N ILE A 241 -13.70 -9.20 0.03
CA ILE A 241 -13.92 -10.05 -1.17
C ILE A 241 -15.25 -9.70 -1.83
N ASP A 242 -16.31 -9.51 -1.04
CA ASP A 242 -17.63 -9.12 -1.58
C ASP A 242 -17.61 -7.72 -2.21
N ALA A 243 -16.89 -6.77 -1.62
CA ALA A 243 -16.68 -5.44 -2.21
C ALA A 243 -15.89 -5.51 -3.52
N MET A 244 -14.84 -6.33 -3.58
CA MET A 244 -14.10 -6.57 -4.83
C MET A 244 -14.98 -7.20 -5.90
N ARG A 245 -15.83 -8.20 -5.57
CA ARG A 245 -16.79 -8.80 -6.50
C ARG A 245 -17.77 -7.78 -7.07
N LYS A 246 -18.23 -6.81 -6.26
CA LYS A 246 -19.10 -5.70 -6.73
C LYS A 246 -18.38 -4.76 -7.69
N ASN A 247 -17.09 -4.51 -7.49
CA ASN A 247 -16.27 -3.62 -8.33
C ASN A 247 -15.68 -4.34 -9.57
N LEU A 248 -15.66 -5.66 -9.57
CA LEU A 248 -15.06 -6.49 -10.63
C LEU A 248 -15.63 -6.19 -12.02
N PRO A 249 -16.95 -6.02 -12.25
CA PRO A 249 -17.49 -5.74 -13.59
C PRO A 249 -16.91 -4.47 -14.21
N ALA A 250 -16.67 -3.42 -13.43
CA ALA A 250 -16.07 -2.17 -13.91
C ALA A 250 -14.60 -2.38 -14.34
N ALA A 251 -13.81 -3.10 -13.55
CA ALA A 251 -12.44 -3.45 -13.90
C ALA A 251 -12.38 -4.40 -15.10
N GLN A 252 -13.30 -5.37 -15.19
CA GLN A 252 -13.41 -6.28 -16.32
C GLN A 252 -13.74 -5.56 -17.62
N ALA A 253 -14.59 -4.52 -17.57
CA ALA A 253 -14.89 -3.69 -18.73
C ALA A 253 -13.66 -2.93 -19.25
N VAL A 254 -12.75 -2.50 -18.35
CA VAL A 254 -11.47 -1.90 -18.72
C VAL A 254 -10.53 -2.93 -19.34
N TYR A 255 -10.44 -4.11 -18.75
CA TYR A 255 -9.61 -5.21 -19.24
C TYR A 255 -10.03 -5.66 -20.64
N ASN A 256 -11.34 -5.78 -20.92
CA ASN A 256 -11.88 -6.26 -22.17
C ASN A 256 -11.78 -5.25 -23.34
N LYS A 257 -11.45 -3.98 -23.08
CA LYS A 257 -11.29 -2.93 -24.10
C LYS A 257 -9.88 -2.85 -24.69
N ARG A 258 -9.01 -3.76 -24.34
CA ARG A 258 -7.59 -3.77 -24.75
C ARG A 258 -7.33 -4.60 -25.97
#